data_7782e5db5c70ea63366d90807ef1d215
#
_entry.id   7782e5db5c70ea63366d90807ef1d215
#
_cell.length_a   1.000
_cell.length_b   1.000
_cell.length_c   1.000
_cell.angle_alpha   90.00
_cell.angle_beta   90.00
_cell.angle_gamma   90.00
#
_symmetry.space_group_name_H-M   'P 1'
#
loop_
_entity.id
_entity.type
_entity.pdbx_description
1 polymer ?
#
loop_
_entity_poly.entity_id
_entity_poly.type
_entity_poly.pdbx_seq_one_letter_code
_entity_poly.pdbx_strand_id
1 'polypeptide(L)'
;MNVRILVIEDEEAINDLICMNLEVAGYQPIPFLDGENVSQSLTEDSNYACALVDVMLPGKNGFELLPELKNQGIPVIFLTAKGAVQDKVRGLKEGAEDYIVKPFEMLELMVRIEKVLERHGACDHVMKILDVEIDTEKRLVTKAGKEIYLKPMEYECLLMFARHKNKALTRKQILGALWGMEFDGETRTVDAHVGRIRKKLDWGNVIRTIPTVGYRLEVDE
;
A
#
# COMPACT_ATOMS: atom_id res chain seq x y z
N MET A 1 -6.90 -9.50 -5.02
CA MET A 1 -7.36 -9.49 -3.61
C MET A 1 -7.01 -8.14 -3.02
N ASN A 2 -7.86 -7.59 -2.14
CA ASN A 2 -7.56 -6.32 -1.47
C ASN A 2 -6.65 -6.63 -0.28
N VAL A 3 -5.38 -6.22 -0.30
CA VAL A 3 -4.43 -6.47 0.78
C VAL A 3 -4.83 -5.63 1.99
N ARG A 4 -5.25 -6.28 3.07
CA ARG A 4 -5.73 -5.62 4.31
C ARG A 4 -4.59 -5.46 5.29
N ILE A 5 -4.46 -4.26 5.85
CA ILE A 5 -3.40 -3.90 6.80
C ILE A 5 -4.03 -3.34 8.06
N LEU A 6 -3.75 -3.95 9.20
CA LEU A 6 -4.12 -3.39 10.51
C LEU A 6 -3.26 -2.15 10.81
N VAL A 7 -3.90 -1.08 11.28
CA VAL A 7 -3.21 0.14 11.75
C VAL A 7 -3.65 0.38 13.19
N ILE A 8 -2.77 0.13 14.14
CA ILE A 8 -3.05 0.20 15.57
C ILE A 8 -2.17 1.31 16.15
N GLU A 9 -2.76 2.47 16.32
CA GLU A 9 -2.10 3.73 16.66
C GLU A 9 -3.09 4.61 17.40
N ASP A 10 -2.79 5.02 18.63
CA ASP A 10 -3.71 5.77 19.49
C ASP A 10 -3.79 7.26 19.14
N GLU A 11 -2.77 7.80 18.50
CA GLU A 11 -2.81 9.18 18.00
C GLU A 11 -3.58 9.24 16.67
N GLU A 12 -4.85 9.69 16.74
CA GLU A 12 -5.80 9.72 15.63
C GLU A 12 -5.23 10.38 14.36
N ALA A 13 -4.48 11.48 14.53
CA ALA A 13 -3.86 12.20 13.41
C ALA A 13 -2.78 11.36 12.67
N ILE A 14 -2.01 10.55 13.41
CA ILE A 14 -1.00 9.65 12.83
C ILE A 14 -1.72 8.45 12.18
N ASN A 15 -2.72 7.88 12.85
CA ASN A 15 -3.52 6.78 12.34
C ASN A 15 -4.17 7.16 11.00
N ASP A 16 -4.86 8.29 10.94
CA ASP A 16 -5.49 8.81 9.72
C ASP A 16 -4.48 9.05 8.60
N LEU A 17 -3.32 9.62 8.92
CA LEU A 17 -2.27 9.87 7.94
C LEU A 17 -1.73 8.56 7.35
N ILE A 18 -1.50 7.54 8.18
CA ILE A 18 -1.07 6.20 7.72
C ILE A 18 -2.16 5.59 6.83
N CYS A 19 -3.41 5.58 7.30
CA CYS A 19 -4.54 5.01 6.56
C CYS A 19 -4.72 5.67 5.19
N MET A 20 -4.67 6.99 5.11
CA MET A 20 -4.78 7.72 3.84
C MET A 20 -3.67 7.32 2.85
N ASN A 21 -2.42 7.19 3.32
CA ASN A 21 -1.32 6.80 2.45
C ASN A 21 -1.43 5.34 1.99
N LEU A 22 -1.88 4.43 2.88
CA LEU A 22 -2.15 3.03 2.52
C LEU A 22 -3.25 2.93 1.46
N GLU A 23 -4.34 3.69 1.59
CA GLU A 23 -5.41 3.74 0.58
C GLU A 23 -4.90 4.26 -0.78
N VAL A 24 -4.08 5.31 -0.78
CA VAL A 24 -3.44 5.84 -2.00
C VAL A 24 -2.54 4.79 -2.65
N ALA A 25 -1.87 3.95 -1.86
CA ALA A 25 -1.05 2.85 -2.36
C ALA A 25 -1.86 1.62 -2.82
N GLY A 26 -3.19 1.62 -2.62
CA GLY A 26 -4.09 0.54 -3.05
C GLY A 26 -4.29 -0.56 -2.00
N TYR A 27 -3.83 -0.35 -0.78
CA TYR A 27 -4.12 -1.21 0.37
C TYR A 27 -5.46 -0.86 1.01
N GLN A 28 -5.98 -1.76 1.83
CA GLN A 28 -7.16 -1.53 2.65
C GLN A 28 -6.73 -1.43 4.12
N PRO A 29 -6.59 -0.22 4.68
CA PRO A 29 -6.30 -0.06 6.09
C PRO A 29 -7.52 -0.41 6.94
N ILE A 30 -7.27 -0.99 8.11
CA ILE A 30 -8.27 -1.26 9.14
C ILE A 30 -7.76 -0.60 10.43
N PRO A 31 -8.26 0.61 10.77
CA PRO A 31 -7.77 1.39 11.90
C PRO A 31 -8.29 0.91 13.24
N PHE A 32 -7.43 0.97 14.26
CA PHE A 32 -7.74 0.83 15.67
C PHE A 32 -6.98 1.88 16.46
N LEU A 33 -7.60 2.43 17.49
CA LEU A 33 -7.01 3.43 18.40
C LEU A 33 -6.54 2.84 19.74
N ASP A 34 -6.77 1.55 19.96
CA ASP A 34 -6.37 0.83 21.17
C ASP A 34 -6.13 -0.66 20.88
N GLY A 35 -5.42 -1.33 21.80
CA GLY A 35 -5.10 -2.74 21.66
C GLY A 35 -6.21 -3.71 22.08
N GLU A 36 -7.20 -3.29 22.86
CA GLU A 36 -8.23 -4.20 23.37
C GLU A 36 -9.24 -4.57 22.27
N ASN A 37 -9.66 -3.58 21.48
CA ASN A 37 -10.55 -3.79 20.35
C ASN A 37 -9.94 -4.65 19.24
N VAL A 38 -8.61 -4.60 19.08
CA VAL A 38 -7.90 -5.47 18.14
C VAL A 38 -8.06 -6.93 18.49
N SER A 39 -7.87 -7.30 19.75
CA SER A 39 -7.97 -8.71 20.20
C SER A 39 -9.36 -9.29 19.93
N GLN A 40 -10.41 -8.50 20.10
CA GLN A 40 -11.77 -8.91 19.75
C GLN A 40 -11.91 -9.10 18.23
N SER A 41 -11.45 -8.14 17.44
CA SER A 41 -11.51 -8.21 15.97
C SER A 41 -10.78 -9.43 15.40
N LEU A 42 -9.63 -9.80 15.97
CA LEU A 42 -8.86 -10.98 15.54
C LEU A 42 -9.59 -12.31 15.75
N THR A 43 -10.56 -12.36 16.67
CA THR A 43 -11.39 -13.56 16.86
C THR A 43 -12.46 -13.71 15.77
N GLU A 44 -12.89 -12.62 15.19
CA GLU A 44 -13.95 -12.59 14.17
C GLU A 44 -13.36 -12.70 12.75
N ASP A 45 -12.22 -12.09 12.51
CA ASP A 45 -11.55 -12.07 11.22
C ASP A 45 -10.03 -11.92 11.40
N SER A 46 -9.26 -12.82 10.83
CA SER A 46 -7.79 -12.83 10.88
C SER A 46 -7.13 -12.64 9.51
N ASN A 47 -7.90 -12.31 8.48
CA ASN A 47 -7.37 -12.16 7.12
C ASN A 47 -6.71 -10.80 6.92
N TYR A 48 -5.58 -10.60 7.59
CA TYR A 48 -4.74 -9.40 7.48
C TYR A 48 -3.35 -9.78 6.97
N ALA A 49 -2.83 -9.02 6.04
CA ALA A 49 -1.53 -9.27 5.43
C ALA A 49 -0.35 -8.71 6.25
N CYS A 50 -0.60 -7.69 7.07
CA CYS A 50 0.38 -7.05 7.93
C CYS A 50 -0.34 -6.25 9.03
N ALA A 51 0.35 -6.00 10.15
CA ALA A 51 -0.07 -5.09 11.21
C ALA A 51 1.02 -4.04 11.48
N LEU A 52 0.60 -2.77 11.49
CA LEU A 52 1.39 -1.65 12.01
C LEU A 52 0.91 -1.42 13.44
N VAL A 53 1.82 -1.47 14.41
CA VAL A 53 1.44 -1.47 15.83
C VAL A 53 2.30 -0.47 16.58
N ASP A 54 1.68 0.56 17.18
CA ASP A 54 2.39 1.36 18.17
C ASP A 54 2.74 0.51 19.38
N VAL A 55 3.96 0.65 19.86
CA VAL A 55 4.40 0.00 21.08
C VAL A 55 3.67 0.55 22.31
N MET A 56 3.39 1.85 22.32
CA MET A 56 2.87 2.59 23.48
C MET A 56 1.36 2.81 23.43
N LEU A 57 0.58 1.77 23.18
CA LEU A 57 -0.89 1.85 23.14
C LEU A 57 -1.51 1.92 24.54
N PRO A 58 -2.65 2.59 24.71
CA PRO A 58 -3.44 2.54 25.93
C PRO A 58 -4.05 1.14 26.10
N GLY A 59 -4.21 0.74 27.36
CA GLY A 59 -4.73 -0.59 27.71
C GLY A 59 -3.71 -1.68 27.40
N LYS A 60 -3.92 -2.43 26.35
CA LYS A 60 -3.04 -3.50 25.89
C LYS A 60 -1.96 -2.94 24.96
N ASN A 61 -0.70 -2.97 25.40
CA ASN A 61 0.42 -2.43 24.62
C ASN A 61 0.80 -3.31 23.42
N GLY A 62 1.62 -2.75 22.51
CA GLY A 62 2.00 -3.44 21.28
C GLY A 62 2.73 -4.76 21.48
N PHE A 63 3.56 -4.91 22.55
CA PHE A 63 4.24 -6.16 22.86
C PHE A 63 3.28 -7.24 23.36
N GLU A 64 2.20 -6.87 24.04
CA GLU A 64 1.17 -7.79 24.49
C GLU A 64 0.29 -8.28 23.32
N LEU A 65 0.14 -7.46 22.26
CA LEU A 65 -0.56 -7.85 21.03
C LEU A 65 0.27 -8.77 20.13
N LEU A 66 1.59 -8.65 20.16
CA LEU A 66 2.49 -9.38 19.25
C LEU A 66 2.24 -10.89 19.23
N PRO A 67 2.11 -11.61 20.37
CA PRO A 67 1.83 -13.05 20.36
C PRO A 67 0.51 -13.40 19.69
N GLU A 68 -0.54 -12.58 19.85
CA GLU A 68 -1.86 -12.83 19.26
C GLU A 68 -1.80 -12.69 17.74
N LEU A 69 -1.18 -11.60 17.24
CA LEU A 69 -0.99 -11.36 15.81
C LEU A 69 -0.15 -12.47 15.17
N LYS A 70 0.94 -12.88 15.82
CA LYS A 70 1.78 -13.98 15.35
C LYS A 70 1.06 -15.32 15.30
N ASN A 71 0.23 -15.64 16.29
CA ASN A 71 -0.57 -16.88 16.31
C ASN A 71 -1.55 -16.94 15.14
N GLN A 72 -1.96 -15.78 14.60
CA GLN A 72 -2.77 -15.67 13.39
C GLN A 72 -1.93 -15.59 12.11
N GLY A 73 -0.59 -15.67 12.21
CA GLY A 73 0.30 -15.57 11.05
C GLY A 73 0.43 -14.16 10.47
N ILE A 74 0.05 -13.13 11.23
CA ILE A 74 0.09 -11.74 10.79
C ILE A 74 1.45 -11.14 11.14
N PRO A 75 2.27 -10.73 10.14
CA PRO A 75 3.55 -10.06 10.38
C PRO A 75 3.35 -8.67 10.97
N VAL A 76 4.21 -8.29 11.91
CA VAL A 76 4.10 -7.04 12.67
C VAL A 76 5.26 -6.10 12.38
N ILE A 77 4.97 -4.86 12.08
CA ILE A 77 5.91 -3.74 12.06
C ILE A 77 5.58 -2.84 13.25
N PHE A 78 6.54 -2.66 14.16
CA PHE A 78 6.35 -1.77 15.29
C PHE A 78 6.59 -0.31 14.92
N LEU A 79 5.70 0.57 15.39
CA LEU A 79 5.91 2.01 15.47
C LEU A 79 6.39 2.33 16.89
N THR A 80 7.54 3.02 17.04
CA THR A 80 8.16 3.23 18.35
C THR A 80 8.74 4.62 18.51
N ALA A 81 8.73 5.16 19.73
CA ALA A 81 9.32 6.45 20.03
C ALA A 81 10.86 6.42 19.92
N LYS A 82 11.46 7.58 19.62
CA LYS A 82 12.92 7.77 19.56
C LYS A 82 13.55 7.50 20.92
N GLY A 83 14.53 6.58 20.98
CA GLY A 83 15.25 6.26 22.21
C GLY A 83 15.05 4.82 22.74
N ALA A 84 14.06 4.11 22.26
CA ALA A 84 13.74 2.74 22.69
C ALA A 84 14.61 1.67 21.97
N VAL A 85 15.95 1.79 22.05
CA VAL A 85 16.85 0.76 21.47
C VAL A 85 16.58 -0.60 22.12
N GLN A 86 16.22 -0.63 23.40
CA GLN A 86 15.86 -1.86 24.10
C GLN A 86 14.59 -2.46 23.55
N ASP A 87 13.58 -1.65 23.21
CA ASP A 87 12.33 -2.10 22.61
C ASP A 87 12.52 -2.65 21.20
N LYS A 88 13.44 -2.07 20.41
CA LYS A 88 13.84 -2.61 19.11
C LYS A 88 14.41 -4.02 19.21
N VAL A 89 15.40 -4.19 20.12
CA VAL A 89 16.04 -5.49 20.33
C VAL A 89 15.05 -6.50 20.89
N ARG A 90 14.16 -6.05 21.77
CA ARG A 90 13.09 -6.88 22.31
C ARG A 90 12.10 -7.32 21.23
N GLY A 91 11.53 -6.37 20.45
CA GLY A 91 10.55 -6.66 19.42
C GLY A 91 11.06 -7.63 18.37
N LEU A 92 12.30 -7.43 17.87
CA LEU A 92 12.92 -8.34 16.92
C LEU A 92 13.20 -9.74 17.53
N LYS A 93 13.63 -9.82 18.79
CA LYS A 93 13.80 -11.11 19.48
C LYS A 93 12.49 -11.84 19.72
N GLU A 94 11.41 -11.13 19.99
CA GLU A 94 10.07 -11.67 20.17
C GLU A 94 9.39 -12.01 18.85
N GLY A 95 9.99 -11.58 17.71
CA GLY A 95 9.61 -12.00 16.35
C GLY A 95 8.73 -11.01 15.61
N ALA A 96 8.87 -9.72 15.87
CA ALA A 96 8.39 -8.70 14.94
C ALA A 96 9.23 -8.72 13.66
N GLU A 97 8.62 -8.40 12.53
CA GLU A 97 9.27 -8.41 11.22
C GLU A 97 10.16 -7.18 10.98
N ASP A 98 9.73 -6.04 11.49
CA ASP A 98 10.48 -4.79 11.39
C ASP A 98 10.00 -3.79 12.45
N TYR A 99 10.66 -2.63 12.51
CA TYR A 99 10.26 -1.50 13.35
C TYR A 99 10.59 -0.19 12.65
N ILE A 100 9.84 0.86 12.98
CA ILE A 100 10.10 2.21 12.52
C ILE A 100 10.02 3.20 13.69
N VAL A 101 10.87 4.21 13.69
CA VAL A 101 10.98 5.18 14.79
C VAL A 101 10.22 6.44 14.47
N LYS A 102 9.33 6.85 15.38
CA LYS A 102 8.63 8.14 15.31
C LYS A 102 9.57 9.31 15.68
N PRO A 103 9.55 10.46 14.96
CA PRO A 103 8.79 10.68 13.72
C PRO A 103 9.45 9.97 12.53
N PHE A 104 8.65 9.47 11.60
CA PHE A 104 9.10 8.77 10.40
C PHE A 104 8.56 9.43 9.13
N GLU A 105 9.27 9.22 8.03
CA GLU A 105 8.80 9.60 6.70
C GLU A 105 7.84 8.54 6.16
N MET A 106 6.69 8.97 5.60
CA MET A 106 5.71 8.04 5.03
C MET A 106 6.31 7.12 3.97
N LEU A 107 7.22 7.65 3.16
CA LEU A 107 7.90 6.85 2.14
C LEU A 107 8.71 5.70 2.76
N GLU A 108 9.38 5.92 3.89
CA GLU A 108 10.10 4.87 4.61
C GLU A 108 9.14 3.78 5.10
N LEU A 109 8.02 4.18 5.73
CA LEU A 109 7.00 3.24 6.20
C LEU A 109 6.46 2.39 5.06
N MET A 110 6.12 3.00 3.92
CA MET A 110 5.59 2.30 2.76
C MET A 110 6.56 1.26 2.19
N VAL A 111 7.85 1.60 2.08
CA VAL A 111 8.89 0.66 1.61
C VAL A 111 9.05 -0.52 2.55
N ARG A 112 8.96 -0.31 3.87
CA ARG A 112 9.04 -1.39 4.87
C ARG A 112 7.83 -2.31 4.80
N ILE A 113 6.63 -1.76 4.67
CA ILE A 113 5.41 -2.53 4.47
C ILE A 113 5.53 -3.41 3.22
N GLU A 114 5.92 -2.84 2.08
CA GLU A 114 6.11 -3.61 0.84
C GLU A 114 7.06 -4.79 1.03
N LYS A 115 8.21 -4.57 1.68
CA LYS A 115 9.19 -5.64 1.96
C LYS A 115 8.67 -6.73 2.89
N VAL A 116 7.83 -6.38 3.87
CA VAL A 116 7.21 -7.37 4.76
C VAL A 116 6.18 -8.18 3.98
N LEU A 117 5.32 -7.52 3.21
CA LEU A 117 4.31 -8.18 2.37
C LEU A 117 4.94 -9.11 1.34
N GLU A 118 6.06 -8.71 0.72
CA GLU A 118 6.85 -9.55 -0.19
C GLU A 118 7.34 -10.83 0.49
N ARG A 119 7.97 -10.71 1.65
CA ARG A 119 8.50 -11.86 2.41
C ARG A 119 7.43 -12.86 2.83
N HIS A 120 6.21 -12.39 3.09
CA HIS A 120 5.09 -13.22 3.53
C HIS A 120 4.17 -13.66 2.37
N GLY A 121 4.56 -13.39 1.11
CA GLY A 121 3.79 -13.80 -0.07
C GLY A 121 2.41 -13.15 -0.17
N ALA A 122 2.20 -12.05 0.54
CA ALA A 122 0.95 -11.31 0.54
C ALA A 122 0.83 -10.33 -0.65
N CYS A 123 1.93 -10.11 -1.38
CA CYS A 123 1.95 -9.41 -2.65
C CYS A 123 2.17 -10.42 -3.77
N ASP A 124 1.19 -10.57 -4.63
CA ASP A 124 1.44 -11.18 -5.93
C ASP A 124 2.38 -10.26 -6.70
N HIS A 125 3.62 -10.70 -6.93
CA HIS A 125 4.57 -9.94 -7.76
C HIS A 125 4.10 -9.80 -9.21
N VAL A 126 3.12 -10.60 -9.62
CA VAL A 126 2.56 -10.58 -10.96
C VAL A 126 1.07 -10.21 -10.93
N MET A 127 0.78 -9.00 -11.38
CA MET A 127 -0.60 -8.55 -11.59
C MET A 127 -1.05 -8.90 -12.99
N LYS A 128 -2.19 -9.60 -13.12
CA LYS A 128 -2.82 -9.88 -14.40
C LYS A 128 -4.03 -8.99 -14.62
N ILE A 129 -4.05 -8.33 -15.77
CA ILE A 129 -5.13 -7.45 -16.21
C ILE A 129 -5.40 -7.75 -17.67
N LEU A 130 -6.47 -8.48 -17.96
CA LEU A 130 -6.77 -8.99 -19.29
C LEU A 130 -5.58 -9.79 -19.86
N ASP A 131 -5.02 -9.37 -20.97
CA ASP A 131 -3.86 -9.96 -21.63
C ASP A 131 -2.51 -9.35 -21.23
N VAL A 132 -2.51 -8.46 -20.22
CA VAL A 132 -1.31 -7.80 -19.69
C VAL A 132 -0.93 -8.41 -18.34
N GLU A 133 0.35 -8.74 -18.20
CA GLU A 133 0.97 -9.13 -16.94
C GLU A 133 2.01 -8.09 -16.54
N ILE A 134 1.96 -7.67 -15.27
CA ILE A 134 2.90 -6.70 -14.68
C ILE A 134 3.65 -7.43 -13.58
N ASP A 135 4.92 -7.77 -13.83
CA ASP A 135 5.83 -8.32 -12.82
C ASP A 135 6.47 -7.13 -12.09
N THR A 136 6.07 -6.93 -10.84
CA THR A 136 6.52 -5.79 -10.04
C THR A 136 7.94 -5.95 -9.53
N GLU A 137 8.40 -7.19 -9.33
CA GLU A 137 9.76 -7.50 -8.90
C GLU A 137 10.77 -7.21 -10.02
N LYS A 138 10.48 -7.68 -11.24
CA LYS A 138 11.33 -7.45 -12.40
C LYS A 138 11.06 -6.10 -13.09
N ARG A 139 10.03 -5.36 -12.66
CA ARG A 139 9.53 -4.15 -13.34
C ARG A 139 9.25 -4.39 -14.83
N LEU A 140 8.73 -5.57 -15.13
CA LEU A 140 8.48 -6.05 -16.48
C LEU A 140 6.98 -6.03 -16.78
N VAL A 141 6.61 -5.51 -17.94
CA VAL A 141 5.24 -5.55 -18.45
C VAL A 141 5.22 -6.40 -19.71
N THR A 142 4.34 -7.39 -19.74
CA THR A 142 4.11 -8.20 -20.94
C THR A 142 2.66 -8.11 -21.37
N LYS A 143 2.42 -8.14 -22.69
CA LYS A 143 1.08 -8.25 -23.27
C LYS A 143 1.05 -9.46 -24.19
N ALA A 144 0.14 -10.40 -23.93
CA ALA A 144 0.06 -11.67 -24.66
C ALA A 144 1.44 -12.35 -24.80
N GLY A 145 2.24 -12.35 -23.73
CA GLY A 145 3.59 -12.95 -23.67
C GLY A 145 4.71 -12.14 -24.35
N LYS A 146 4.43 -10.96 -24.90
CA LYS A 146 5.44 -10.07 -25.48
C LYS A 146 5.75 -8.92 -24.55
N GLU A 147 7.04 -8.66 -24.32
CA GLU A 147 7.49 -7.54 -23.52
C GLU A 147 7.08 -6.19 -24.12
N ILE A 148 6.54 -5.31 -23.29
CA ILE A 148 6.13 -3.95 -23.63
C ILE A 148 7.00 -2.97 -22.84
N TYR A 149 7.86 -2.24 -23.52
CA TYR A 149 8.68 -1.22 -22.88
C TYR A 149 7.85 0.02 -22.49
N LEU A 150 7.79 0.28 -21.19
CA LEU A 150 7.25 1.52 -20.61
C LEU A 150 8.38 2.37 -20.05
N LYS A 151 8.27 3.69 -20.23
CA LYS A 151 9.15 4.63 -19.52
C LYS A 151 8.84 4.58 -18.01
N PRO A 152 9.80 4.95 -17.12
CA PRO A 152 9.59 4.85 -15.68
C PRO A 152 8.24 5.43 -15.19
N MET A 153 7.90 6.65 -15.58
CA MET A 153 6.64 7.27 -15.17
C MET A 153 5.39 6.66 -15.83
N GLU A 154 5.52 6.05 -17.01
CA GLU A 154 4.43 5.30 -17.63
C GLU A 154 4.18 3.98 -16.86
N TYR A 155 5.25 3.34 -16.40
CA TYR A 155 5.17 2.14 -15.57
C TYR A 155 4.48 2.44 -14.23
N GLU A 156 4.93 3.47 -13.49
CA GLU A 156 4.33 3.85 -12.21
C GLU A 156 2.84 4.22 -12.37
N CYS A 157 2.51 4.96 -13.43
CA CYS A 157 1.13 5.31 -13.75
C CYS A 157 0.28 4.06 -14.05
N LEU A 158 0.81 3.11 -14.81
CA LEU A 158 0.14 1.83 -15.05
C LEU A 158 -0.06 1.05 -13.76
N LEU A 159 0.97 0.96 -12.91
CA LEU A 159 0.92 0.26 -11.64
C LEU A 159 -0.13 0.87 -10.70
N MET A 160 -0.21 2.21 -10.65
CA MET A 160 -1.24 2.90 -9.88
C MET A 160 -2.65 2.52 -10.36
N PHE A 161 -2.90 2.48 -11.68
CA PHE A 161 -4.18 2.02 -12.20
C PHE A 161 -4.45 0.55 -11.89
N ALA A 162 -3.43 -0.30 -11.97
CA ALA A 162 -3.53 -1.73 -11.68
C ALA A 162 -3.92 -2.01 -10.23
N ARG A 163 -3.38 -1.23 -9.29
CA ARG A 163 -3.71 -1.30 -7.85
C ARG A 163 -5.11 -0.75 -7.53
N HIS A 164 -5.64 0.16 -8.37
CA HIS A 164 -6.94 0.80 -8.18
C HIS A 164 -7.97 0.40 -9.25
N LYS A 165 -8.03 -0.89 -9.60
CA LYS A 165 -9.00 -1.41 -10.57
C LYS A 165 -10.41 -0.94 -10.23
N ASN A 166 -11.14 -0.51 -11.26
CA ASN A 166 -12.54 -0.09 -11.19
C ASN A 166 -12.81 1.16 -10.30
N LYS A 167 -11.76 1.80 -9.75
CA LYS A 167 -11.88 3.07 -9.01
C LYS A 167 -11.51 4.26 -9.90
N ALA A 168 -12.27 5.34 -9.80
CA ALA A 168 -11.94 6.59 -10.49
C ALA A 168 -10.82 7.32 -9.72
N LEU A 169 -9.71 7.61 -10.41
CA LEU A 169 -8.61 8.40 -9.89
C LEU A 169 -8.65 9.80 -10.49
N THR A 170 -8.63 10.81 -9.65
CA THR A 170 -8.56 12.20 -10.13
C THR A 170 -7.17 12.52 -10.68
N ARG A 171 -7.09 13.47 -11.63
CA ARG A 171 -5.80 13.94 -12.16
C ARG A 171 -4.88 14.46 -11.06
N LYS A 172 -5.44 15.11 -10.04
CA LYS A 172 -4.67 15.59 -8.88
C LYS A 172 -4.09 14.46 -8.05
N GLN A 173 -4.88 13.41 -7.78
CA GLN A 173 -4.38 12.22 -7.07
C GLN A 173 -3.24 11.53 -7.83
N ILE A 174 -3.40 11.33 -9.15
CA ILE A 174 -2.36 10.73 -9.98
C ILE A 174 -1.09 11.62 -10.00
N LEU A 175 -1.27 12.93 -10.17
CA LEU A 175 -0.16 13.86 -10.20
C LEU A 175 0.58 13.88 -8.86
N GLY A 176 -0.14 14.06 -7.75
CA GLY A 176 0.45 14.11 -6.41
C GLY A 176 1.18 12.82 -6.02
N ALA A 177 0.61 11.65 -6.34
CA ALA A 177 1.21 10.37 -6.04
C ALA A 177 2.50 10.09 -6.85
N LEU A 178 2.56 10.52 -8.12
CA LEU A 178 3.66 10.17 -9.02
C LEU A 178 4.73 11.25 -9.15
N TRP A 179 4.38 12.52 -8.97
CA TRP A 179 5.31 13.65 -9.09
C TRP A 179 5.52 14.41 -7.79
N GLY A 180 4.79 14.07 -6.72
CA GLY A 180 4.85 14.75 -5.43
C GLY A 180 3.90 15.94 -5.31
N MET A 181 3.57 16.30 -4.06
CA MET A 181 2.60 17.38 -3.74
C MET A 181 3.09 18.78 -4.15
N GLU A 182 4.41 18.99 -4.25
CA GLU A 182 5.03 20.25 -4.62
C GLU A 182 5.23 20.44 -6.13
N PHE A 183 4.76 19.48 -6.93
CA PHE A 183 4.92 19.56 -8.38
C PHE A 183 4.00 20.63 -8.99
N ASP A 184 4.58 21.73 -9.45
CA ASP A 184 3.90 22.87 -10.07
C ASP A 184 3.44 22.61 -11.53
N GLY A 185 3.50 21.36 -11.98
CA GLY A 185 3.14 20.99 -13.34
C GLY A 185 1.63 20.90 -13.57
N GLU A 186 1.24 21.16 -14.81
CA GLU A 186 -0.16 21.04 -15.22
C GLU A 186 -0.66 19.60 -15.15
N THR A 187 -1.91 19.40 -14.78
CA THR A 187 -2.60 18.08 -14.79
C THR A 187 -2.62 17.42 -16.17
N ARG A 188 -2.36 18.16 -17.26
CA ARG A 188 -2.15 17.66 -18.64
C ARG A 188 -0.96 16.70 -18.76
N THR A 189 0.01 16.76 -17.85
CA THR A 189 1.11 15.78 -17.77
C THR A 189 0.57 14.36 -17.61
N VAL A 190 -0.45 14.17 -16.79
CA VAL A 190 -1.14 12.89 -16.60
C VAL A 190 -1.77 12.42 -17.91
N ASP A 191 -2.46 13.32 -18.62
CA ASP A 191 -3.16 12.99 -19.88
C ASP A 191 -2.19 12.45 -20.94
N ALA A 192 -0.98 13.03 -21.02
CA ALA A 192 0.05 12.57 -21.95
C ALA A 192 0.57 11.15 -21.60
N HIS A 193 0.74 10.84 -20.30
CA HIS A 193 1.17 9.50 -19.88
C HIS A 193 0.10 8.45 -20.10
N VAL A 194 -1.14 8.75 -19.73
CA VAL A 194 -2.28 7.87 -20.01
C VAL A 194 -2.45 7.61 -21.52
N GLY A 195 -2.30 8.64 -22.36
CA GLY A 195 -2.36 8.48 -23.81
C GLY A 195 -1.29 7.53 -24.36
N ARG A 196 -0.06 7.59 -23.81
CA ARG A 196 1.04 6.68 -24.21
C ARG A 196 0.79 5.24 -23.74
N ILE A 197 0.31 5.06 -22.50
CA ILE A 197 -0.03 3.73 -21.97
C ILE A 197 -1.13 3.09 -22.82
N ARG A 198 -2.22 3.83 -23.09
CA ARG A 198 -3.32 3.38 -23.95
C ARG A 198 -2.81 2.91 -25.32
N LYS A 199 -1.91 3.69 -25.94
CA LYS A 199 -1.33 3.36 -27.23
C LYS A 199 -0.46 2.11 -27.17
N LYS A 200 0.41 1.98 -26.15
CA LYS A 200 1.35 0.85 -26.03
C LYS A 200 0.65 -0.46 -25.70
N LEU A 201 -0.39 -0.41 -24.86
CA LEU A 201 -1.14 -1.58 -24.43
C LEU A 201 -2.42 -1.81 -25.25
N ASP A 202 -2.74 -0.94 -26.22
CA ASP A 202 -4.01 -0.96 -26.95
C ASP A 202 -5.21 -0.92 -25.98
N TRP A 203 -5.11 -0.09 -24.94
CA TRP A 203 -6.07 0.02 -23.85
C TRP A 203 -6.94 1.28 -23.93
N GLY A 204 -7.33 1.68 -25.15
CA GLY A 204 -8.17 2.85 -25.36
C GLY A 204 -9.51 2.79 -24.62
N ASN A 205 -10.07 1.59 -24.50
CA ASN A 205 -11.32 1.32 -23.80
C ASN A 205 -11.15 0.75 -22.39
N VAL A 206 -9.95 0.30 -22.00
CA VAL A 206 -9.66 -0.28 -20.69
C VAL A 206 -9.39 0.81 -19.65
N ILE A 207 -8.55 1.78 -19.99
CA ILE A 207 -8.40 2.97 -19.15
C ILE A 207 -9.38 4.01 -19.68
N ARG A 208 -10.52 4.20 -19.02
CA ARG A 208 -11.53 5.18 -19.43
C ARG A 208 -11.27 6.56 -18.87
N THR A 209 -11.61 7.58 -19.66
CA THR A 209 -11.64 8.97 -19.20
C THR A 209 -12.97 9.23 -18.49
N ILE A 210 -12.92 9.67 -17.24
CA ILE A 210 -14.08 10.15 -16.50
C ILE A 210 -14.10 11.67 -16.64
N PRO A 211 -15.06 12.23 -17.41
CA PRO A 211 -15.10 13.66 -17.67
C PRO A 211 -15.03 14.50 -16.40
N THR A 212 -14.25 15.57 -16.43
CA THR A 212 -14.01 16.51 -15.33
C THR A 212 -13.30 15.92 -14.10
N VAL A 213 -13.22 14.59 -13.93
CA VAL A 213 -12.61 13.90 -12.81
C VAL A 213 -11.18 13.43 -13.15
N GLY A 214 -11.06 12.46 -14.03
CA GLY A 214 -9.75 11.83 -14.30
C GLY A 214 -9.87 10.55 -15.11
N TYR A 215 -9.39 9.44 -14.57
CA TYR A 215 -9.31 8.17 -15.27
C TYR A 215 -9.70 7.00 -14.38
N ARG A 216 -10.18 5.94 -15.01
CA ARG A 216 -10.48 4.66 -14.36
C ARG A 216 -10.04 3.51 -15.26
N LEU A 217 -9.30 2.57 -14.71
CA LEU A 217 -9.05 1.29 -15.35
C LEU A 217 -10.26 0.39 -15.11
N GLU A 218 -10.96 0.02 -16.16
CA GLU A 218 -12.16 -0.82 -16.10
C GLU A 218 -11.83 -2.23 -16.59
N VAL A 219 -12.09 -3.21 -15.71
CA VAL A 219 -12.05 -4.63 -16.04
C VAL A 219 -13.32 -5.27 -15.51
N ASP A 220 -13.93 -6.10 -16.31
CA ASP A 220 -15.02 -6.96 -15.86
C ASP A 220 -14.43 -8.04 -14.94
N GLU A 221 -15.12 -8.33 -13.83
CA GLU A 221 -14.75 -9.39 -12.88
C GLU A 221 -15.02 -10.77 -13.46
#